data_2b7451a4aef199574580358b34f96203
#
_entry.id   2b7451a4aef199574580358b34f96203
#
_cell.length_a   1.000
_cell.length_b   1.000
_cell.length_c   1.000
_cell.angle_alpha   90.00
_cell.angle_beta   90.00
_cell.angle_gamma   90.00
#
_symmetry.space_group_name_H-M   'P 1'
#
loop_
_entity.id
_entity.type
_entity.pdbx_description
1 polymer ?
#
loop_
_entity_poly.entity_id
_entity_poly.type
_entity_poly.pdbx_seq_one_letter_code
_entity_poly.pdbx_strand_id
1 'polypeptide(L)'
;CWTGFLVGYLSIIMRNQIQALKLPAGLWKKLVLFGLAAFFINAGVNHFINPDFYLSIMPPAFPLHSEAVYISGFFEVLGGVCVLIPRLRKIAGWGLVALLVAVYPANIYMAITPEAFPDIHVALLYVRLAFQFLFFYWAFSVTRPAYNSADQ
;
A
#
# COMPACT_ATOMS: atom_id res chain seq x y z
N CYS A 1 7.98 42.19 -22.54
CA CYS A 1 8.84 41.02 -22.18
C CYS A 1 8.37 40.19 -20.99
N TRP A 2 7.62 40.74 -20.04
CA TRP A 2 7.16 40.01 -18.83
C TRP A 2 6.01 39.02 -19.11
N THR A 3 5.15 39.34 -20.09
CA THR A 3 4.02 38.47 -20.44
C THR A 3 4.45 37.11 -21.04
N GLY A 4 5.52 37.11 -21.84
CA GLY A 4 6.06 35.88 -22.43
C GLY A 4 6.68 34.96 -21.40
N PHE A 5 7.33 35.51 -20.37
CA PHE A 5 7.92 34.73 -19.28
C PHE A 5 6.81 34.07 -18.41
N LEU A 6 5.76 34.80 -18.04
CA LEU A 6 4.63 34.31 -17.29
C LEU A 6 3.86 33.20 -18.05
N VAL A 7 3.60 33.39 -19.34
CA VAL A 7 2.93 32.39 -20.18
C VAL A 7 3.79 31.13 -20.31
N GLY A 8 5.13 31.29 -20.50
CA GLY A 8 6.06 30.16 -20.52
C GLY A 8 6.10 29.40 -19.18
N TYR A 9 6.15 30.12 -18.05
CA TYR A 9 6.16 29.53 -16.73
C TYR A 9 4.85 28.79 -16.40
N LEU A 10 3.70 29.41 -16.71
CA LEU A 10 2.38 28.78 -16.54
C LEU A 10 2.21 27.55 -17.44
N SER A 11 2.69 27.60 -18.68
CA SER A 11 2.62 26.43 -19.58
C SER A 11 3.48 25.26 -19.10
N ILE A 12 4.65 25.53 -18.50
CA ILE A 12 5.51 24.52 -17.89
C ILE A 12 4.82 23.92 -16.65
N ILE A 13 4.24 24.76 -15.78
CA ILE A 13 3.50 24.29 -14.59
C ILE A 13 2.29 23.45 -15.01
N MET A 14 1.51 23.93 -15.98
CA MET A 14 0.34 23.19 -16.48
C MET A 14 0.75 21.87 -17.12
N ARG A 15 1.82 21.84 -17.90
CA ARG A 15 2.35 20.63 -18.53
C ARG A 15 2.81 19.62 -17.48
N ASN A 16 3.53 20.07 -16.43
CA ASN A 16 3.94 19.24 -15.31
C ASN A 16 2.73 18.72 -14.50
N GLN A 17 1.68 19.53 -14.34
CA GLN A 17 0.45 19.13 -13.66
C GLN A 17 -0.32 18.08 -14.48
N ILE A 18 -0.39 18.23 -15.80
CA ILE A 18 -1.03 17.26 -16.71
C ILE A 18 -0.24 15.95 -16.76
N GLN A 19 1.11 16.01 -16.77
CA GLN A 19 1.93 14.79 -16.70
C GLN A 19 1.81 14.08 -15.36
N ALA A 20 1.64 14.81 -14.26
CA ALA A 20 1.39 14.23 -12.93
C ALA A 20 0.03 13.53 -12.80
N LEU A 21 -0.90 13.73 -13.76
CA LEU A 21 -2.21 13.08 -13.81
C LEU A 21 -2.24 11.81 -14.68
N LYS A 22 -1.14 11.49 -15.38
CA LYS A 22 -1.11 10.34 -16.29
C LYS A 22 -0.89 9.04 -15.49
N LEU A 23 -1.68 8.03 -15.83
CA LEU A 23 -1.39 6.66 -15.45
C LEU A 23 -0.03 6.24 -16.05
N PRO A 24 0.71 5.34 -15.40
CA PRO A 24 1.97 4.87 -15.92
C PRO A 24 1.79 4.32 -17.34
N ALA A 25 2.75 4.58 -18.21
CA ALA A 25 2.77 4.03 -19.55
C ALA A 25 3.02 2.51 -19.50
N GLY A 26 2.35 1.78 -20.39
CA GLY A 26 2.46 0.33 -20.47
C GLY A 26 1.38 -0.41 -19.66
N LEU A 27 0.83 -1.44 -20.30
CA LEU A 27 -0.24 -2.27 -19.71
C LEU A 27 0.22 -2.94 -18.42
N TRP A 28 1.45 -3.44 -18.38
CA TRP A 28 2.01 -4.12 -17.21
C TRP A 28 2.07 -3.23 -15.97
N LYS A 29 2.57 -2.00 -16.13
CA LYS A 29 2.62 -1.04 -15.01
C LYS A 29 1.22 -0.71 -14.48
N LYS A 30 0.22 -0.61 -15.36
CA LYS A 30 -1.18 -0.42 -14.97
C LYS A 30 -1.72 -1.62 -14.19
N LEU A 31 -1.49 -2.84 -14.68
CA LEU A 31 -1.92 -4.06 -14.00
C LEU A 31 -1.29 -4.18 -12.60
N VAL A 32 0.00 -3.90 -12.48
CA VAL A 32 0.71 -3.89 -11.18
C VAL A 32 0.11 -2.84 -10.24
N LEU A 33 -0.19 -1.64 -10.74
CA LEU A 33 -0.79 -0.57 -9.93
C LEU A 33 -2.22 -0.90 -9.47
N PHE A 34 -3.07 -1.34 -10.41
CA PHE A 34 -4.45 -1.70 -10.08
C PHE A 34 -4.51 -2.95 -9.19
N GLY A 35 -3.62 -3.92 -9.41
CA GLY A 35 -3.48 -5.09 -8.55
C GLY A 35 -3.12 -4.71 -7.12
N LEU A 36 -2.13 -3.80 -6.94
CA LEU A 36 -1.75 -3.28 -5.63
C LEU A 36 -2.92 -2.59 -4.93
N ALA A 37 -3.61 -1.69 -5.64
CA ALA A 37 -4.77 -0.97 -5.11
C ALA A 37 -5.89 -1.94 -4.69
N ALA A 38 -6.26 -2.87 -5.56
CA ALA A 38 -7.30 -3.85 -5.30
C ALA A 38 -6.94 -4.76 -4.10
N PHE A 39 -5.68 -5.17 -4.00
CA PHE A 39 -5.20 -5.98 -2.88
C PHE A 39 -5.35 -5.24 -1.55
N PHE A 40 -4.83 -4.01 -1.43
CA PHE A 40 -4.90 -3.25 -0.18
C PHE A 40 -6.33 -2.80 0.17
N ILE A 41 -7.14 -2.42 -0.82
CA ILE A 41 -8.57 -2.11 -0.58
C ILE A 41 -9.30 -3.34 -0.04
N ASN A 42 -9.11 -4.51 -0.67
CA ASN A 42 -9.75 -5.75 -0.22
C ASN A 42 -9.27 -6.15 1.17
N ALA A 43 -7.96 -6.12 1.43
CA ALA A 43 -7.38 -6.42 2.74
C ALA A 43 -7.93 -5.47 3.80
N GLY A 44 -7.92 -4.17 3.55
CA GLY A 44 -8.42 -3.18 4.51
C GLY A 44 -9.91 -3.30 4.78
N VAL A 45 -10.74 -3.56 3.76
CA VAL A 45 -12.18 -3.84 3.95
C VAL A 45 -12.38 -5.10 4.79
N ASN A 46 -11.55 -6.12 4.61
CA ASN A 46 -11.64 -7.35 5.38
C ASN A 46 -11.38 -7.16 6.87
N HIS A 47 -10.62 -6.14 7.29
CA HIS A 47 -10.48 -5.76 8.70
C HIS A 47 -11.81 -5.37 9.35
N PHE A 48 -12.73 -4.82 8.57
CA PHE A 48 -14.07 -4.42 9.06
C PHE A 48 -15.09 -5.56 8.98
N ILE A 49 -14.94 -6.48 8.01
CA ILE A 49 -15.86 -7.61 7.82
C ILE A 49 -15.53 -8.75 8.79
N ASN A 50 -14.23 -9.03 8.99
CA ASN A 50 -13.75 -10.13 9.83
C ASN A 50 -12.76 -9.65 10.89
N PRO A 51 -13.17 -8.73 11.81
CA PRO A 51 -12.25 -8.15 12.79
C PRO A 51 -11.68 -9.20 13.74
N ASP A 52 -12.45 -10.23 14.10
CA ASP A 52 -12.05 -11.28 15.04
C ASP A 52 -10.79 -12.03 14.58
N PHE A 53 -10.67 -12.30 13.29
CA PHE A 53 -9.47 -12.89 12.73
C PHE A 53 -8.24 -11.99 12.97
N TYR A 54 -8.37 -10.69 12.72
CA TYR A 54 -7.25 -9.74 12.89
C TYR A 54 -6.91 -9.50 14.37
N LEU A 55 -7.93 -9.54 15.24
CA LEU A 55 -7.72 -9.49 16.69
C LEU A 55 -6.96 -10.70 17.20
N SER A 56 -7.27 -11.90 16.69
CA SER A 56 -6.62 -13.15 17.12
C SER A 56 -5.14 -13.21 16.76
N ILE A 57 -4.72 -12.53 15.70
CA ILE A 57 -3.31 -12.50 15.25
C ILE A 57 -2.48 -11.40 15.91
N MET A 58 -3.10 -10.54 16.73
CA MET A 58 -2.36 -9.48 17.42
C MET A 58 -1.54 -10.05 18.57
N PRO A 59 -0.25 -9.66 18.70
CA PRO A 59 0.55 -10.07 19.83
C PRO A 59 -0.08 -9.58 21.15
N PRO A 60 -0.18 -10.43 22.19
CA PRO A 60 -0.81 -10.05 23.46
C PRO A 60 -0.20 -8.82 24.16
N ALA A 61 1.07 -8.55 23.89
CA ALA A 61 1.78 -7.38 24.43
C ALA A 61 1.40 -6.05 23.76
N PHE A 62 0.64 -6.08 22.67
CA PHE A 62 0.27 -4.86 21.94
C PHE A 62 -0.93 -4.20 22.64
N PRO A 63 -0.89 -2.90 22.97
CA PRO A 63 -2.05 -2.20 23.51
C PRO A 63 -3.07 -1.89 22.41
N LEU A 64 -4.33 -1.69 22.77
CA LEU A 64 -5.37 -1.17 21.87
C LEU A 64 -5.59 -2.06 20.62
N HIS A 65 -5.78 -3.36 20.81
CA HIS A 65 -5.93 -4.33 19.71
C HIS A 65 -7.03 -3.93 18.73
N SER A 66 -8.21 -3.59 19.22
CA SER A 66 -9.36 -3.23 18.36
C SER A 66 -9.09 -1.99 17.53
N GLU A 67 -8.56 -0.95 18.17
CA GLU A 67 -8.25 0.30 17.51
C GLU A 67 -7.16 0.10 16.45
N ALA A 68 -6.13 -0.69 16.77
CA ALA A 68 -5.06 -0.99 15.82
C ALA A 68 -5.57 -1.73 14.58
N VAL A 69 -6.49 -2.69 14.75
CA VAL A 69 -7.12 -3.43 13.65
C VAL A 69 -7.91 -2.49 12.74
N TYR A 70 -8.78 -1.64 13.30
CA TYR A 70 -9.59 -0.73 12.50
C TYR A 70 -8.78 0.40 11.86
N ILE A 71 -7.79 0.93 12.58
CA ILE A 71 -6.88 1.96 12.06
C ILE A 71 -6.05 1.40 10.89
N SER A 72 -5.50 0.20 11.03
CA SER A 72 -4.74 -0.42 9.93
C SER A 72 -5.63 -0.66 8.72
N GLY A 73 -6.83 -1.22 8.89
CA GLY A 73 -7.79 -1.41 7.81
C GLY A 73 -8.16 -0.11 7.10
N PHE A 74 -8.38 0.96 7.86
CA PHE A 74 -8.65 2.29 7.29
C PHE A 74 -7.47 2.79 6.43
N PHE A 75 -6.25 2.69 6.92
CA PHE A 75 -5.06 3.13 6.18
C PHE A 75 -4.74 2.23 4.98
N GLU A 76 -5.07 0.95 5.02
CA GLU A 76 -4.98 0.05 3.87
C GLU A 76 -5.92 0.49 2.75
N VAL A 77 -7.19 0.74 3.06
CA VAL A 77 -8.16 1.24 2.08
C VAL A 77 -7.72 2.59 1.54
N LEU A 78 -7.39 3.52 2.43
CA LEU A 78 -6.94 4.87 2.05
C LEU A 78 -5.70 4.81 1.15
N GLY A 79 -4.69 4.03 1.54
CA GLY A 79 -3.48 3.82 0.75
C GLY A 79 -3.76 3.22 -0.60
N GLY A 80 -4.60 2.16 -0.65
CA GLY A 80 -5.01 1.50 -1.89
C GLY A 80 -5.76 2.44 -2.85
N VAL A 81 -6.62 3.31 -2.35
CA VAL A 81 -7.29 4.34 -3.18
C VAL A 81 -6.29 5.42 -3.62
N CYS A 82 -5.47 5.92 -2.71
CA CYS A 82 -4.55 7.03 -2.98
C CYS A 82 -3.42 6.66 -3.95
N VAL A 83 -2.98 5.39 -4.04
CA VAL A 83 -1.98 4.99 -5.05
C VAL A 83 -2.50 5.11 -6.49
N LEU A 84 -3.83 5.07 -6.69
CA LEU A 84 -4.44 5.28 -8.00
C LEU A 84 -4.38 6.75 -8.43
N ILE A 85 -4.29 7.67 -7.47
CA ILE A 85 -4.23 9.11 -7.71
C ILE A 85 -2.77 9.51 -7.97
N PRO A 86 -2.39 9.92 -9.18
CA PRO A 86 -0.99 10.15 -9.56
C PRO A 86 -0.23 11.09 -8.62
N ARG A 87 -0.88 12.15 -8.15
CA ARG A 87 -0.29 13.14 -7.23
C ARG A 87 -0.01 12.59 -5.84
N LEU A 88 -0.82 11.63 -5.37
CA LEU A 88 -0.72 11.03 -4.05
C LEU A 88 0.05 9.71 -4.06
N ARG A 89 0.26 9.11 -5.23
CA ARG A 89 0.84 7.76 -5.40
C ARG A 89 2.13 7.57 -4.63
N LYS A 90 3.07 8.51 -4.72
CA LYS A 90 4.36 8.41 -4.02
C LYS A 90 4.17 8.40 -2.51
N ILE A 91 3.35 9.31 -1.98
CA ILE A 91 3.08 9.42 -0.53
C ILE A 91 2.30 8.20 -0.05
N ALA A 92 1.28 7.79 -0.81
CA ALA A 92 0.48 6.60 -0.51
C ALA A 92 1.34 5.33 -0.53
N GLY A 93 2.22 5.17 -1.52
CA GLY A 93 3.15 4.04 -1.57
C GLY A 93 4.06 3.97 -0.34
N TRP A 94 4.62 5.08 0.10
CA TRP A 94 5.39 5.13 1.36
C TRP A 94 4.53 4.89 2.59
N GLY A 95 3.28 5.38 2.59
CA GLY A 95 2.31 5.08 3.65
C GLY A 95 2.02 3.59 3.77
N LEU A 96 1.80 2.90 2.63
CA LEU A 96 1.62 1.45 2.61
C LEU A 96 2.88 0.69 3.05
N VAL A 97 4.08 1.16 2.68
CA VAL A 97 5.34 0.59 3.18
C VAL A 97 5.42 0.73 4.70
N ALA A 98 5.14 1.90 5.25
CA ALA A 98 5.15 2.13 6.70
C ALA A 98 4.10 1.25 7.41
N LEU A 99 2.91 1.11 6.83
CA LEU A 99 1.85 0.26 7.36
C LEU A 99 2.25 -1.22 7.37
N LEU A 100 2.87 -1.71 6.30
CA LEU A 100 3.41 -3.08 6.24
C LEU A 100 4.47 -3.33 7.33
N VAL A 101 5.32 -2.33 7.65
CA VAL A 101 6.24 -2.41 8.79
C VAL A 101 5.47 -2.50 10.10
N ALA A 102 4.44 -1.68 10.28
CA ALA A 102 3.66 -1.63 11.51
C ALA A 102 2.90 -2.94 11.79
N VAL A 103 2.40 -3.62 10.73
CA VAL A 103 1.68 -4.91 10.88
C VAL A 103 2.62 -6.13 10.88
N TYR A 104 3.91 -5.95 10.60
CA TYR A 104 4.87 -7.04 10.55
C TYR A 104 4.97 -7.85 11.86
N PRO A 105 4.93 -7.23 13.06
CA PRO A 105 4.92 -7.96 14.33
C PRO A 105 3.78 -8.98 14.46
N ALA A 106 2.59 -8.70 13.92
CA ALA A 106 1.47 -9.65 13.93
C ALA A 106 1.78 -10.87 13.05
N ASN A 107 2.38 -10.69 11.88
CA ASN A 107 2.79 -11.78 11.01
C ASN A 107 3.93 -12.61 11.64
N ILE A 108 4.85 -11.98 12.36
CA ILE A 108 5.89 -12.70 13.13
C ILE A 108 5.24 -13.51 14.23
N TYR A 109 4.31 -12.93 15.00
CA TYR A 109 3.63 -13.61 16.10
C TYR A 109 2.94 -14.88 15.61
N MET A 110 2.20 -14.81 14.49
CA MET A 110 1.59 -15.99 13.88
C MET A 110 2.62 -17.09 13.53
N ALA A 111 3.77 -16.70 13.00
CA ALA A 111 4.79 -17.65 12.56
C ALA A 111 5.51 -18.36 13.73
N ILE A 112 5.67 -17.67 14.87
CA ILE A 112 6.38 -18.21 16.04
C ILE A 112 5.45 -18.88 17.06
N THR A 113 4.13 -18.71 16.93
CA THR A 113 3.12 -19.34 17.81
C THR A 113 2.08 -20.14 16.99
N PRO A 114 2.52 -21.11 16.18
CA PRO A 114 1.62 -21.86 15.30
C PRO A 114 0.55 -22.64 16.06
N GLU A 115 0.79 -23.01 17.31
CA GLU A 115 -0.15 -23.67 18.21
C GLU A 115 -1.38 -22.82 18.54
N ALA A 116 -1.28 -21.50 18.43
CA ALA A 116 -2.41 -20.59 18.60
C ALA A 116 -3.34 -20.56 17.37
N PHE A 117 -2.93 -21.16 16.26
CA PHE A 117 -3.65 -21.16 14.98
C PHE A 117 -3.80 -22.58 14.41
N PRO A 118 -4.49 -23.49 15.12
CA PRO A 118 -4.57 -24.91 14.75
C PRO A 118 -5.26 -25.15 13.40
N ASP A 119 -6.13 -24.23 12.98
CA ASP A 119 -6.86 -24.31 11.70
C ASP A 119 -6.02 -23.87 10.50
N ILE A 120 -4.82 -23.32 10.72
CA ILE A 120 -3.94 -22.83 9.67
C ILE A 120 -2.70 -23.72 9.59
N HIS A 121 -2.47 -24.29 8.42
CA HIS A 121 -1.27 -25.11 8.21
C HIS A 121 0.00 -24.28 8.45
N VAL A 122 0.92 -24.80 9.24
CA VAL A 122 2.16 -24.10 9.67
C VAL A 122 2.96 -23.51 8.51
N ALA A 123 3.02 -24.24 7.39
CA ALA A 123 3.70 -23.73 6.19
C ALA A 123 3.09 -22.41 5.66
N LEU A 124 1.77 -22.22 5.80
CA LEU A 124 1.08 -21.00 5.36
C LEU A 124 1.47 -19.79 6.23
N LEU A 125 1.74 -20.01 7.53
CA LEU A 125 2.19 -18.95 8.43
C LEU A 125 3.55 -18.41 8.00
N TYR A 126 4.49 -19.30 7.63
CA TYR A 126 5.80 -18.90 7.09
C TYR A 126 5.70 -18.29 5.69
N VAL A 127 4.82 -18.83 4.84
CA VAL A 127 4.56 -18.26 3.50
C VAL A 127 4.03 -16.84 3.61
N ARG A 128 3.11 -16.54 4.53
CA ARG A 128 2.64 -15.17 4.81
C ARG A 128 3.78 -14.23 5.16
N LEU A 129 4.72 -14.70 6.00
CA LEU A 129 5.90 -13.91 6.39
C LEU A 129 6.78 -13.59 5.18
N ALA A 130 7.00 -14.56 4.29
CA ALA A 130 7.76 -14.36 3.06
C ALA A 130 7.03 -13.42 2.08
N PHE A 131 5.70 -13.55 1.93
CA PHE A 131 4.89 -12.66 1.10
C PHE A 131 4.92 -11.21 1.57
N GLN A 132 5.16 -10.96 2.86
CA GLN A 132 5.33 -9.62 3.40
C GLN A 132 6.44 -8.84 2.66
N PHE A 133 7.57 -9.49 2.37
CA PHE A 133 8.67 -8.86 1.63
C PHE A 133 8.28 -8.57 0.17
N LEU A 134 7.48 -9.46 -0.45
CA LEU A 134 6.95 -9.23 -1.79
C LEU A 134 6.02 -8.00 -1.81
N PHE A 135 5.12 -7.87 -0.84
CA PHE A 135 4.23 -6.71 -0.72
C PHE A 135 5.00 -5.43 -0.42
N PHE A 136 6.05 -5.51 0.39
CA PHE A 136 6.99 -4.42 0.63
C PHE A 136 7.60 -3.91 -0.68
N TYR A 137 8.19 -4.83 -1.45
CA TYR A 137 8.78 -4.49 -2.73
C TYR A 137 7.73 -3.92 -3.71
N TRP A 138 6.54 -4.50 -3.72
CA TRP A 138 5.44 -4.06 -4.58
C TRP A 138 4.99 -2.64 -4.24
N ALA A 139 4.69 -2.35 -2.97
CA ALA A 139 4.34 -1.02 -2.51
C ALA A 139 5.48 -0.01 -2.76
N PHE A 140 6.72 -0.41 -2.51
CA PHE A 140 7.89 0.43 -2.76
C PHE A 140 8.09 0.73 -4.26
N SER A 141 7.82 -0.22 -5.14
CA SER A 141 8.02 -0.06 -6.58
C SER A 141 7.23 1.12 -7.16
N VAL A 142 6.00 1.34 -6.68
CA VAL A 142 5.15 2.43 -7.15
C VAL A 142 5.61 3.82 -6.70
N THR A 143 6.51 3.89 -5.68
CA THR A 143 7.11 5.16 -5.23
C THR A 143 8.21 5.66 -6.16
N ARG A 144 8.76 4.77 -7.02
CA ARG A 144 9.91 5.08 -7.87
C ARG A 144 9.56 6.08 -8.98
N PRO A 145 10.46 7.03 -9.28
CA PRO A 145 10.28 7.96 -10.40
C PRO A 145 10.08 7.25 -11.74
N ALA A 146 10.82 6.18 -12.00
CA ALA A 146 10.71 5.37 -13.21
C ALA A 146 9.32 4.73 -13.41
N TYR A 147 8.55 4.55 -12.34
CA TYR A 147 7.18 4.07 -12.41
C TYR A 147 6.20 5.18 -12.83
N ASN A 148 6.53 6.41 -12.49
CA ASN A 148 5.67 7.59 -12.69
C ASN A 148 6.05 8.40 -13.95
N SER A 149 7.22 8.14 -14.55
CA SER A 149 7.59 8.71 -15.84
C SER A 149 6.79 8.02 -16.94
N ALA A 150 6.09 8.82 -17.76
CA ALA A 150 5.65 8.34 -19.06
C ALA A 150 6.92 7.97 -19.83
N ASP A 151 6.99 6.76 -20.38
CA ASP A 151 8.11 6.38 -21.23
C ASP A 151 8.22 7.43 -22.35
N GLN A 152 9.39 8.08 -22.41
CA GLN A 152 9.76 9.00 -23.48
C GLN A 152 9.89 8.21 -24.77
#